data_18dd81ebac3b3081ac49635967679bcc
#
_entry.id   18dd81ebac3b3081ac49635967679bcc
#
_cell.length_a   1.000
_cell.length_b   1.000
_cell.length_c   1.000
_cell.angle_alpha   90.00
_cell.angle_beta   90.00
_cell.angle_gamma   90.00
#
_symmetry.space_group_name_H-M   'P 1'
#
loop_
_entity.id
_entity.type
_entity.pdbx_description
1 polymer ?
#
loop_
_entity_poly.entity_id
_entity_poly.type
_entity_poly.pdbx_seq_one_letter_code
_entity_poly.pdbx_strand_id
1 'polypeptide(L)'
;KVPIYFVTPEPYIGHMGLAGVGASRRLMEDEFADHSMKPICNTAIKEVQPGKLLLDGGQEIPFRYSMIIPPFAGVDAVAGTPGLCNPKGFVNIDAYQANPKYKNIYSVGVCVAIPPVEQTPIPTGAPKTGYMIESMVSAAVHNIKADIEDDPKRETATWNAICLADMGDTGVAFVALPQMAPRNVTWAKKGKWVHLAKIALEKYFLRKMKKGVSEPYYEKVILKALGIAKLEGPG
;
A
#
# COMPACT_ATOMS: atom_id res chain seq x y z
N LYS A 1 14.07 18.32 25.10
CA LYS A 1 13.54 17.63 23.93
C LYS A 1 12.08 18.01 23.76
N VAL A 2 11.63 18.28 22.55
CA VAL A 2 10.20 18.47 22.24
C VAL A 2 9.56 17.09 22.20
N PRO A 3 8.43 16.83 22.88
CA PRO A 3 7.74 15.55 22.78
C PRO A 3 7.14 15.38 21.39
N ILE A 4 7.29 14.18 20.82
CA ILE A 4 6.72 13.78 19.54
C ILE A 4 5.70 12.67 19.80
N TYR A 5 4.47 12.86 19.32
CA TYR A 5 3.41 11.87 19.40
C TYR A 5 3.06 11.37 17.99
N PHE A 6 2.87 10.06 17.87
CA PHE A 6 2.37 9.42 16.66
C PHE A 6 1.02 8.78 16.96
N VAL A 7 -0.04 9.33 16.37
CA VAL A 7 -1.41 8.86 16.58
C VAL A 7 -1.85 8.02 15.40
N THR A 8 -2.34 6.81 15.65
CA THR A 8 -2.78 5.90 14.58
C THR A 8 -4.00 5.07 14.99
N PRO A 9 -4.95 4.82 14.07
CA PRO A 9 -6.02 3.87 14.30
C PRO A 9 -5.56 2.41 14.27
N GLU A 10 -4.33 2.12 13.85
CA GLU A 10 -3.77 0.78 13.88
C GLU A 10 -3.58 0.28 15.31
N PRO A 11 -3.74 -1.03 15.58
CA PRO A 11 -3.64 -1.58 16.94
C PRO A 11 -2.23 -1.49 17.53
N TYR A 12 -1.21 -1.37 16.70
CA TYR A 12 0.20 -1.19 17.08
C TYR A 12 1.01 -0.57 15.92
N ILE A 13 2.12 0.09 16.24
CA ILE A 13 3.05 0.58 15.22
C ILE A 13 3.74 -0.57 14.47
N GLY A 14 3.87 -0.43 13.14
CA GLY A 14 4.37 -1.52 12.29
C GLY A 14 3.31 -2.54 11.86
N HIS A 15 2.04 -2.28 12.16
CA HIS A 15 0.89 -3.03 11.62
C HIS A 15 0.77 -2.86 10.10
N MET A 16 0.99 -1.65 9.59
CA MET A 16 1.11 -1.30 8.16
C MET A 16 -0.16 -1.59 7.33
N GLY A 17 -1.34 -1.65 7.95
CA GLY A 17 -2.57 -2.07 7.26
C GLY A 17 -2.57 -3.54 6.82
N LEU A 18 -1.63 -4.35 7.31
CA LEU A 18 -1.36 -5.72 6.86
C LEU A 18 -1.29 -6.74 8.02
N ALA A 19 -1.69 -6.36 9.23
CA ALA A 19 -1.48 -7.14 10.46
C ALA A 19 0.01 -7.44 10.71
N GLY A 20 0.90 -6.52 10.30
CA GLY A 20 2.35 -6.65 10.37
C GLY A 20 2.97 -7.43 9.21
N VAL A 21 4.28 -7.27 9.03
CA VAL A 21 5.08 -8.00 8.04
C VAL A 21 6.38 -8.46 8.70
N GLY A 22 6.55 -9.77 8.91
CA GLY A 22 7.71 -10.31 9.61
C GLY A 22 7.91 -9.63 10.98
N ALA A 23 9.10 -9.11 11.24
CA ALA A 23 9.45 -8.42 12.49
C ALA A 23 9.07 -6.92 12.50
N SER A 24 8.17 -6.44 11.63
CA SER A 24 7.86 -5.01 11.46
C SER A 24 7.45 -4.33 12.75
N ARG A 25 6.67 -4.98 13.62
CA ARG A 25 6.26 -4.44 14.90
C ARG A 25 7.47 -4.08 15.76
N ARG A 26 8.34 -5.06 16.04
CA ARG A 26 9.52 -4.85 16.86
C ARG A 26 10.46 -3.79 16.27
N LEU A 27 10.71 -3.85 14.95
CA LEU A 27 11.57 -2.88 14.28
C LEU A 27 11.04 -1.45 14.40
N MET A 28 9.73 -1.25 14.32
CA MET A 28 9.14 0.08 14.45
C MET A 28 9.08 0.53 15.92
N GLU A 29 8.82 -0.39 16.87
CA GLU A 29 8.87 -0.08 18.31
C GLU A 29 10.28 0.35 18.73
N ASP A 30 11.32 -0.35 18.29
CA ASP A 30 12.72 0.01 18.53
C ASP A 30 13.04 1.40 17.93
N GLU A 31 12.64 1.67 16.69
CA GLU A 31 12.87 2.96 16.02
C GLU A 31 12.19 4.13 16.75
N PHE A 32 10.95 3.93 17.19
CA PHE A 32 10.22 4.94 17.95
C PHE A 32 10.88 5.21 19.31
N ALA A 33 11.39 4.17 19.98
CA ALA A 33 12.14 4.32 21.23
C ALA A 33 13.44 5.09 21.02
N ASP A 34 14.23 4.75 20.00
CA ASP A 34 15.49 5.42 19.65
C ASP A 34 15.29 6.93 19.40
N HIS A 35 14.19 7.28 18.74
CA HIS A 35 13.81 8.68 18.47
C HIS A 35 12.98 9.34 19.58
N SER A 36 12.72 8.66 20.70
CA SER A 36 11.87 9.15 21.80
C SER A 36 10.46 9.56 21.34
N MET A 37 9.91 8.89 20.32
CA MET A 37 8.56 9.08 19.85
C MET A 37 7.56 8.26 20.67
N LYS A 38 6.40 8.84 20.95
CA LYS A 38 5.35 8.21 21.76
C LYS A 38 4.18 7.78 20.88
N PRO A 39 3.98 6.48 20.65
CA PRO A 39 2.83 5.99 19.89
C PRO A 39 1.55 6.04 20.73
N ILE A 40 0.45 6.43 20.10
CA ILE A 40 -0.91 6.31 20.61
C ILE A 40 -1.68 5.55 19.54
N CYS A 41 -1.87 4.26 19.80
CA CYS A 41 -2.45 3.30 18.85
C CYS A 41 -3.94 3.04 19.15
N ASN A 42 -4.63 2.38 18.21
CA ASN A 42 -6.01 1.96 18.35
C ASN A 42 -6.98 3.11 18.68
N THR A 43 -6.74 4.29 18.11
CA THR A 43 -7.54 5.48 18.35
C THR A 43 -7.72 6.30 17.08
N ALA A 44 -8.79 7.08 17.05
CA ALA A 44 -9.06 8.01 15.96
C ALA A 44 -8.94 9.47 16.44
N ILE A 45 -8.56 10.36 15.53
CA ILE A 45 -8.66 11.80 15.75
C ILE A 45 -10.12 12.19 15.56
N LYS A 46 -10.76 12.65 16.62
CA LYS A 46 -12.13 13.12 16.59
C LYS A 46 -12.23 14.53 16.04
N GLU A 47 -11.32 15.41 16.45
CA GLU A 47 -11.31 16.81 16.06
C GLU A 47 -9.92 17.41 16.11
N VAL A 48 -9.63 18.32 15.20
CA VAL A 48 -8.42 19.16 15.19
C VAL A 48 -8.83 20.57 15.56
N GLN A 49 -8.33 21.04 16.70
CA GLN A 49 -8.58 22.39 17.19
C GLN A 49 -7.28 23.20 17.18
N PRO A 50 -7.34 24.53 17.21
CA PRO A 50 -6.13 25.36 17.32
C PRO A 50 -5.28 24.94 18.52
N GLY A 51 -4.06 24.44 18.26
CA GLY A 51 -3.09 24.06 19.27
C GLY A 51 -3.33 22.69 19.97
N LYS A 52 -4.37 21.95 19.62
CA LYS A 52 -4.61 20.61 20.21
C LYS A 52 -5.39 19.65 19.29
N LEU A 53 -5.16 18.37 19.48
CA LEU A 53 -5.96 17.27 18.94
C LEU A 53 -6.88 16.74 20.03
N LEU A 54 -8.12 16.45 19.64
CA LEU A 54 -9.07 15.70 20.46
C LEU A 54 -9.19 14.28 19.89
N LEU A 55 -8.90 13.27 20.71
CA LEU A 55 -8.98 11.87 20.32
C LEU A 55 -10.32 11.26 20.76
N ASP A 56 -10.70 10.15 20.12
CA ASP A 56 -11.77 9.30 20.62
C ASP A 56 -11.43 8.84 22.06
N GLY A 57 -12.44 8.86 22.95
CA GLY A 57 -12.18 8.61 24.39
C GLY A 57 -11.84 9.87 25.20
N GLY A 58 -11.78 11.05 24.55
CA GLY A 58 -11.66 12.34 25.25
C GLY A 58 -10.24 12.77 25.61
N GLN A 59 -9.21 12.03 25.20
CA GLN A 59 -7.82 12.46 25.40
C GLN A 59 -7.51 13.67 24.53
N GLU A 60 -6.86 14.68 25.09
CA GLU A 60 -6.35 15.86 24.39
C GLU A 60 -4.83 15.82 24.26
N ILE A 61 -4.32 16.15 23.07
CA ILE A 61 -2.87 16.25 22.82
C ILE A 61 -2.56 17.67 22.34
N PRO A 62 -1.88 18.48 23.17
CA PRO A 62 -1.44 19.80 22.75
C PRO A 62 -0.32 19.68 21.73
N PHE A 63 -0.31 20.57 20.72
CA PHE A 63 0.76 20.64 19.72
C PHE A 63 1.08 22.10 19.33
N ARG A 64 2.33 22.32 18.91
CA ARG A 64 2.77 23.53 18.19
C ARG A 64 2.84 23.28 16.68
N TYR A 65 3.12 22.04 16.27
CA TYR A 65 3.15 21.59 14.90
C TYR A 65 2.48 20.23 14.80
N SER A 66 1.67 20.03 13.78
CA SER A 66 1.06 18.74 13.49
C SER A 66 1.12 18.45 11.99
N MET A 67 1.36 17.19 11.64
CA MET A 67 1.21 16.66 10.29
C MET A 67 0.16 15.57 10.32
N ILE A 68 -0.95 15.80 9.65
CA ILE A 68 -2.12 14.92 9.67
C ILE A 68 -2.38 14.43 8.26
N ILE A 69 -2.44 13.11 8.09
CA ILE A 69 -2.85 12.47 6.85
C ILE A 69 -4.28 11.96 7.06
N PRO A 70 -5.29 12.64 6.51
CA PRO A 70 -6.67 12.20 6.66
C PRO A 70 -6.92 10.91 5.87
N PRO A 71 -7.98 10.14 6.20
CA PRO A 71 -8.41 9.01 5.40
C PRO A 71 -8.66 9.44 3.94
N PHE A 72 -8.19 8.65 3.00
CA PHE A 72 -8.45 8.90 1.59
C PHE A 72 -9.91 8.64 1.23
N ALA A 73 -10.43 9.42 0.31
CA ALA A 73 -11.72 9.24 -0.33
C ALA A 73 -11.55 9.31 -1.86
N GLY A 74 -12.47 8.68 -2.58
CA GLY A 74 -12.51 8.80 -4.03
C GLY A 74 -12.90 10.21 -4.48
N VAL A 75 -12.50 10.56 -5.70
CA VAL A 75 -12.87 11.85 -6.31
C VAL A 75 -14.34 11.86 -6.73
N ASP A 76 -15.00 13.01 -6.64
CA ASP A 76 -16.43 13.15 -6.91
C ASP A 76 -16.84 12.67 -8.31
N ALA A 77 -16.00 12.93 -9.32
CA ALA A 77 -16.26 12.51 -10.69
C ALA A 77 -16.44 10.98 -10.85
N VAL A 78 -15.85 10.19 -9.95
CA VAL A 78 -15.92 8.72 -9.94
C VAL A 78 -16.94 8.24 -8.90
N ALA A 79 -16.91 8.83 -7.70
CA ALA A 79 -17.75 8.46 -6.58
C ALA A 79 -19.26 8.63 -6.87
N GLY A 80 -19.63 9.61 -7.70
CA GLY A 80 -21.02 9.89 -8.09
C GLY A 80 -21.65 8.88 -9.06
N THR A 81 -20.88 7.92 -9.61
CA THR A 81 -21.39 6.93 -10.57
C THR A 81 -21.98 5.72 -9.85
N PRO A 82 -23.31 5.47 -9.96
CA PRO A 82 -23.98 4.41 -9.21
C PRO A 82 -23.41 3.00 -9.49
N GLY A 83 -22.89 2.33 -8.46
CA GLY A 83 -22.36 0.96 -8.55
C GLY A 83 -20.94 0.84 -9.08
N LEU A 84 -20.28 1.95 -9.44
CA LEU A 84 -18.87 1.96 -9.82
C LEU A 84 -17.96 1.81 -8.58
N CYS A 85 -18.31 2.49 -7.50
CA CYS A 85 -17.48 2.63 -6.30
C CYS A 85 -18.13 2.04 -5.05
N ASN A 86 -17.31 1.83 -4.03
CA ASN A 86 -17.77 1.63 -2.66
C ASN A 86 -18.23 2.98 -2.04
N PRO A 87 -18.84 2.98 -0.82
CA PRO A 87 -19.31 4.22 -0.17
C PRO A 87 -18.22 5.28 0.08
N LYS A 88 -16.93 4.91 0.06
CA LYS A 88 -15.81 5.84 0.19
C LYS A 88 -15.28 6.36 -1.17
N GLY A 89 -15.92 5.98 -2.28
CA GLY A 89 -15.53 6.41 -3.63
C GLY A 89 -14.38 5.62 -4.24
N PHE A 90 -13.93 4.50 -3.65
CA PHE A 90 -12.95 3.61 -4.27
C PHE A 90 -13.63 2.68 -5.26
N VAL A 91 -13.03 2.52 -6.44
CA VAL A 91 -13.61 1.72 -7.53
C VAL A 91 -13.62 0.24 -7.19
N ASN A 92 -14.79 -0.40 -7.31
CA ASN A 92 -14.91 -1.84 -7.17
C ASN A 92 -14.30 -2.55 -8.37
N ILE A 93 -13.50 -3.57 -8.12
CA ILE A 93 -12.87 -4.40 -9.15
C ILE A 93 -13.07 -5.89 -8.85
N ASP A 94 -13.06 -6.68 -9.91
CA ASP A 94 -12.95 -8.13 -9.84
C ASP A 94 -11.46 -8.57 -9.86
N ALA A 95 -11.21 -9.87 -9.90
CA ALA A 95 -9.84 -10.43 -9.94
C ALA A 95 -9.05 -9.99 -11.19
N TYR A 96 -9.74 -9.58 -12.25
CA TYR A 96 -9.16 -9.19 -13.54
C TYR A 96 -9.00 -7.69 -13.69
N GLN A 97 -9.17 -6.91 -12.62
CA GLN A 97 -9.11 -5.45 -12.55
C GLN A 97 -10.28 -4.74 -13.27
N ALA A 98 -11.30 -5.47 -13.71
CA ALA A 98 -12.51 -4.91 -14.31
C ALA A 98 -13.56 -4.59 -13.24
N ASN A 99 -14.38 -3.56 -13.49
CA ASN A 99 -15.51 -3.27 -12.60
C ASN A 99 -16.62 -4.33 -12.78
N PRO A 100 -17.19 -4.90 -11.70
CA PRO A 100 -18.22 -5.93 -11.80
C PRO A 100 -19.47 -5.50 -12.56
N LYS A 101 -19.85 -4.21 -12.50
CA LYS A 101 -21.03 -3.66 -13.17
C LYS A 101 -20.70 -3.12 -14.57
N TYR A 102 -19.60 -2.41 -14.69
CA TYR A 102 -19.17 -1.76 -15.95
C TYR A 102 -17.95 -2.49 -16.50
N LYS A 103 -18.20 -3.56 -17.26
CA LYS A 103 -17.16 -4.50 -17.72
C LYS A 103 -16.06 -3.89 -18.57
N ASN A 104 -16.33 -2.75 -19.19
CA ASN A 104 -15.38 -1.96 -19.99
C ASN A 104 -14.59 -0.92 -19.16
N ILE A 105 -14.77 -0.89 -17.84
CA ILE A 105 -14.03 0.00 -16.93
C ILE A 105 -13.03 -0.83 -16.13
N TYR A 106 -11.76 -0.56 -16.34
CA TYR A 106 -10.64 -1.15 -15.61
C TYR A 106 -10.06 -0.13 -14.63
N SER A 107 -9.65 -0.60 -13.44
CA SER A 107 -9.08 0.28 -12.41
C SER A 107 -7.93 -0.39 -11.69
N VAL A 108 -6.89 0.39 -11.41
CA VAL A 108 -5.65 -0.09 -10.80
C VAL A 108 -5.10 0.91 -9.78
N GLY A 109 -4.28 0.43 -8.85
CA GLY A 109 -3.56 1.29 -7.92
C GLY A 109 -4.41 1.81 -6.75
N VAL A 110 -4.13 3.02 -6.30
CA VAL A 110 -4.69 3.55 -5.04
C VAL A 110 -6.21 3.74 -5.11
N CYS A 111 -6.77 3.99 -6.30
CA CYS A 111 -8.21 4.23 -6.48
C CYS A 111 -9.09 2.98 -6.31
N VAL A 112 -8.52 1.76 -6.24
CA VAL A 112 -9.33 0.54 -6.13
C VAL A 112 -9.74 0.22 -4.70
N ALA A 113 -10.94 -0.35 -4.56
CA ALA A 113 -11.48 -0.81 -3.30
C ALA A 113 -10.85 -2.16 -2.91
N ILE A 114 -9.99 -2.15 -1.89
CA ILE A 114 -9.47 -3.36 -1.24
C ILE A 114 -9.91 -3.30 0.21
N PRO A 115 -10.60 -4.32 0.73
CA PRO A 115 -11.05 -4.33 2.12
C PRO A 115 -9.83 -4.31 3.08
N PRO A 116 -9.97 -3.72 4.27
CA PRO A 116 -8.95 -3.80 5.30
C PRO A 116 -8.80 -5.25 5.79
N VAL A 117 -7.59 -5.61 6.25
CA VAL A 117 -7.31 -6.95 6.79
C VAL A 117 -7.99 -7.21 8.12
N GLU A 118 -8.28 -6.18 8.89
CA GLU A 118 -8.98 -6.24 10.17
C GLU A 118 -9.72 -4.94 10.47
N GLN A 119 -10.58 -4.96 11.48
CA GLN A 119 -11.32 -3.78 11.93
C GLN A 119 -10.43 -2.89 12.80
N THR A 120 -10.47 -1.60 12.54
CA THR A 120 -9.80 -0.54 13.28
C THR A 120 -10.77 0.62 13.52
N PRO A 121 -10.54 1.53 14.50
CA PRO A 121 -11.40 2.69 14.76
C PRO A 121 -11.69 3.54 13.50
N ILE A 122 -10.71 3.69 12.64
CA ILE A 122 -10.87 4.16 11.27
C ILE A 122 -10.36 3.04 10.35
N PRO A 123 -11.15 2.56 9.37
CA PRO A 123 -10.72 1.47 8.50
C PRO A 123 -9.38 1.77 7.83
N THR A 124 -8.36 1.00 8.16
CA THR A 124 -6.99 1.11 7.62
C THR A 124 -6.85 0.13 6.46
N GLY A 125 -6.90 0.64 5.24
CA GLY A 125 -6.78 -0.18 4.04
C GLY A 125 -5.36 -0.72 3.83
N ALA A 126 -5.26 -1.87 3.15
CA ALA A 126 -3.97 -2.41 2.72
C ALA A 126 -3.26 -1.41 1.78
N PRO A 127 -1.95 -1.13 2.00
CA PRO A 127 -1.20 -0.22 1.15
C PRO A 127 -1.08 -0.78 -0.27
N LYS A 128 -1.30 0.06 -1.28
CA LYS A 128 -1.06 -0.27 -2.69
C LYS A 128 0.37 0.13 -3.02
N THR A 129 1.30 -0.81 -2.84
CA THR A 129 2.74 -0.57 -3.09
C THR A 129 3.04 -0.47 -4.59
N GLY A 130 4.15 0.15 -4.96
CA GLY A 130 4.53 0.33 -6.36
C GLY A 130 4.58 -0.98 -7.14
N TYR A 131 5.15 -2.04 -6.57
CA TYR A 131 5.20 -3.36 -7.21
C TYR A 131 3.82 -3.97 -7.40
N MET A 132 2.93 -3.87 -6.40
CA MET A 132 1.55 -4.31 -6.50
C MET A 132 0.81 -3.55 -7.61
N ILE A 133 0.97 -2.21 -7.66
CA ILE A 133 0.35 -1.38 -8.71
C ILE A 133 0.83 -1.79 -10.11
N GLU A 134 2.14 -2.04 -10.29
CA GLU A 134 2.65 -2.52 -11.57
C GLU A 134 2.05 -3.88 -11.98
N SER A 135 1.87 -4.78 -11.00
CA SER A 135 1.19 -6.06 -11.25
C SER A 135 -0.26 -5.83 -11.72
N MET A 136 -1.00 -4.94 -11.05
CA MET A 136 -2.37 -4.59 -11.42
C MET A 136 -2.43 -3.96 -12.81
N VAL A 137 -1.50 -3.06 -13.15
CA VAL A 137 -1.40 -2.45 -14.49
C VAL A 137 -1.14 -3.51 -15.55
N SER A 138 -0.20 -4.44 -15.31
CA SER A 138 0.09 -5.52 -16.24
C SER A 138 -1.14 -6.39 -16.48
N ALA A 139 -1.84 -6.80 -15.42
CA ALA A 139 -3.07 -7.58 -15.53
C ALA A 139 -4.15 -6.84 -16.33
N ALA A 140 -4.38 -5.55 -16.01
CA ALA A 140 -5.36 -4.74 -16.73
C ALA A 140 -5.05 -4.62 -18.24
N VAL A 141 -3.79 -4.37 -18.60
CA VAL A 141 -3.36 -4.26 -19.99
C VAL A 141 -3.57 -5.58 -20.76
N HIS A 142 -3.20 -6.71 -20.16
CA HIS A 142 -3.43 -8.03 -20.74
C HIS A 142 -4.93 -8.31 -20.94
N ASN A 143 -5.74 -7.99 -19.94
CA ASN A 143 -7.18 -8.24 -19.98
C ASN A 143 -7.92 -7.30 -20.96
N ILE A 144 -7.52 -6.03 -21.06
CA ILE A 144 -8.05 -5.09 -22.08
C ILE A 144 -7.71 -5.60 -23.49
N LYS A 145 -6.46 -6.05 -23.68
CA LYS A 145 -6.05 -6.63 -24.96
C LYS A 145 -6.89 -7.86 -25.31
N ALA A 146 -7.08 -8.75 -24.34
CA ALA A 146 -7.91 -9.95 -24.51
C ALA A 146 -9.37 -9.60 -24.84
N ASP A 147 -9.94 -8.54 -24.26
CA ASP A 147 -11.28 -8.06 -24.62
C ASP A 147 -11.36 -7.53 -26.06
N ILE A 148 -10.31 -6.85 -26.53
CA ILE A 148 -10.27 -6.31 -27.89
C ILE A 148 -10.11 -7.44 -28.94
N GLU A 149 -9.36 -8.50 -28.60
CA GLU A 149 -9.04 -9.62 -29.48
C GLU A 149 -10.00 -10.81 -29.35
N ASP A 150 -11.04 -10.70 -28.49
CA ASP A 150 -11.95 -11.81 -28.14
C ASP A 150 -11.21 -13.05 -27.63
N ASP A 151 -10.06 -12.86 -26.95
CA ASP A 151 -9.28 -13.94 -26.34
C ASP A 151 -9.89 -14.31 -24.97
N PRO A 152 -10.26 -15.56 -24.70
CA PRO A 152 -10.77 -15.98 -23.39
C PRO A 152 -9.72 -15.96 -22.28
N LYS A 153 -8.43 -15.89 -22.63
CA LYS A 153 -7.33 -15.91 -21.67
C LYS A 153 -7.31 -14.61 -20.85
N ARG A 154 -7.35 -14.75 -19.53
CA ARG A 154 -7.30 -13.65 -18.57
C ARG A 154 -6.11 -13.83 -17.62
N GLU A 155 -5.61 -12.72 -17.12
CA GLU A 155 -4.50 -12.68 -16.15
C GLU A 155 -4.95 -11.96 -14.87
N THR A 156 -4.47 -12.44 -13.73
CA THR A 156 -4.70 -11.82 -12.42
C THR A 156 -3.42 -11.22 -11.85
N ALA A 157 -3.56 -10.16 -11.09
CA ALA A 157 -2.44 -9.56 -10.38
C ALA A 157 -2.09 -10.38 -9.12
N THR A 158 -0.80 -10.57 -8.85
CA THR A 158 -0.33 -11.36 -7.68
C THR A 158 -0.46 -10.62 -6.35
N TRP A 159 -0.61 -9.29 -6.39
CA TRP A 159 -0.65 -8.44 -5.19
C TRP A 159 0.49 -8.69 -4.21
N ASN A 160 1.68 -8.84 -4.73
CA ASN A 160 2.90 -8.99 -3.92
C ASN A 160 3.39 -7.63 -3.42
N ALA A 161 3.85 -7.55 -2.18
CA ALA A 161 4.47 -6.36 -1.61
C ALA A 161 5.97 -6.54 -1.47
N ILE A 162 6.72 -5.67 -2.15
CA ILE A 162 8.15 -5.45 -1.94
C ILE A 162 8.30 -3.95 -1.70
N CYS A 163 8.67 -3.57 -0.49
CA CYS A 163 8.73 -2.18 -0.09
C CYS A 163 10.06 -1.85 0.56
N LEU A 164 10.61 -0.69 0.21
CA LEU A 164 11.80 -0.10 0.82
C LEU A 164 11.39 1.22 1.48
N ALA A 165 11.33 1.24 2.80
CA ALA A 165 11.10 2.44 3.59
C ALA A 165 12.43 3.09 3.94
N ASP A 166 12.61 4.36 3.57
CA ASP A 166 13.78 5.16 3.92
C ASP A 166 13.54 5.86 5.26
N MET A 167 14.52 5.86 6.13
CA MET A 167 14.48 6.46 7.46
C MET A 167 15.64 7.42 7.69
N GLY A 168 16.13 8.06 6.62
CA GLY A 168 17.24 8.99 6.63
C GLY A 168 18.57 8.28 6.39
N ASP A 169 19.34 7.95 7.43
CA ASP A 169 20.64 7.29 7.33
C ASP A 169 20.56 5.76 7.26
N THR A 170 19.35 5.22 7.43
CA THR A 170 19.04 3.78 7.40
C THR A 170 17.70 3.56 6.68
N GLY A 171 17.25 2.33 6.59
CA GLY A 171 15.94 2.00 6.05
C GLY A 171 15.48 0.61 6.46
N VAL A 172 14.21 0.31 6.19
CA VAL A 172 13.63 -1.02 6.41
C VAL A 172 13.06 -1.56 5.09
N ALA A 173 13.47 -2.76 4.72
CA ALA A 173 12.89 -3.51 3.63
C ALA A 173 11.82 -4.46 4.16
N PHE A 174 10.65 -4.46 3.52
CA PHE A 174 9.53 -5.33 3.82
C PHE A 174 9.20 -6.18 2.61
N VAL A 175 9.02 -7.48 2.82
CA VAL A 175 8.55 -8.40 1.79
C VAL A 175 7.38 -9.22 2.32
N ALA A 176 6.27 -9.21 1.58
CA ALA A 176 5.08 -10.00 1.86
C ALA A 176 4.53 -10.55 0.54
N LEU A 177 4.60 -11.86 0.37
CA LEU A 177 4.23 -12.57 -0.86
C LEU A 177 3.24 -13.71 -0.54
N PRO A 178 1.98 -13.59 -0.89
CA PRO A 178 1.29 -12.36 -1.31
C PRO A 178 1.22 -11.32 -0.18
N GLN A 179 0.86 -10.07 -0.51
CA GLN A 179 0.71 -8.99 0.47
C GLN A 179 -0.37 -9.31 1.53
N MET A 180 -1.49 -9.83 1.09
CA MET A 180 -2.57 -10.28 1.96
C MET A 180 -2.28 -11.67 2.52
N ALA A 181 -2.69 -11.92 3.76
CA ALA A 181 -2.55 -13.26 4.36
C ALA A 181 -3.56 -14.26 3.74
N PRO A 182 -3.24 -15.56 3.68
CA PRO A 182 -2.02 -16.22 4.14
C PRO A 182 -0.81 -15.93 3.23
N ARG A 183 0.39 -15.86 3.81
CA ARG A 183 1.63 -15.49 3.11
C ARG A 183 2.60 -16.66 3.02
N ASN A 184 3.20 -16.84 1.86
CA ASN A 184 4.27 -17.82 1.65
C ASN A 184 5.64 -17.27 2.10
N VAL A 185 5.85 -15.96 1.90
CA VAL A 185 7.08 -15.27 2.30
C VAL A 185 6.72 -14.00 3.06
N THR A 186 7.32 -13.81 4.23
CA THR A 186 7.17 -12.59 5.02
C THR A 186 8.44 -12.31 5.83
N TRP A 187 9.03 -11.13 5.63
CA TRP A 187 10.14 -10.67 6.45
C TRP A 187 10.28 -9.15 6.40
N ALA A 188 10.94 -8.60 7.42
CA ALA A 188 11.36 -7.21 7.50
C ALA A 188 12.81 -7.16 7.98
N LYS A 189 13.65 -6.33 7.33
CA LYS A 189 15.06 -6.15 7.69
C LYS A 189 15.46 -4.68 7.64
N LYS A 190 16.12 -4.20 8.70
CA LYS A 190 16.69 -2.85 8.80
C LYS A 190 18.15 -2.85 8.35
N GLY A 191 18.60 -1.76 7.73
CA GLY A 191 20.00 -1.56 7.43
C GLY A 191 20.27 -0.39 6.48
N LYS A 192 21.52 0.12 6.50
CA LYS A 192 21.97 1.19 5.58
C LYS A 192 21.91 0.79 4.11
N TRP A 193 22.02 -0.50 3.81
CA TRP A 193 21.88 -1.04 2.46
C TRP A 193 20.50 -0.75 1.84
N VAL A 194 19.45 -0.64 2.68
CA VAL A 194 18.09 -0.34 2.22
C VAL A 194 18.00 1.07 1.63
N HIS A 195 18.66 2.04 2.26
CA HIS A 195 18.76 3.41 1.73
C HIS A 195 19.40 3.41 0.34
N LEU A 196 20.54 2.72 0.17
CA LEU A 196 21.20 2.60 -1.14
C LEU A 196 20.34 1.86 -2.17
N ALA A 197 19.66 0.79 -1.76
CA ALA A 197 18.73 0.04 -2.61
C ALA A 197 17.54 0.91 -3.05
N LYS A 198 17.04 1.79 -2.15
CA LYS A 198 15.97 2.75 -2.47
C LYS A 198 16.40 3.73 -3.56
N ILE A 199 17.59 4.31 -3.45
CA ILE A 199 18.16 5.22 -4.46
C ILE A 199 18.31 4.50 -5.81
N ALA A 200 18.81 3.26 -5.80
CA ALA A 200 18.98 2.46 -7.02
C ALA A 200 17.62 2.14 -7.67
N LEU A 201 16.63 1.75 -6.86
CA LEU A 201 15.27 1.46 -7.31
C LEU A 201 14.61 2.71 -7.92
N GLU A 202 14.76 3.88 -7.30
CA GLU A 202 14.24 5.15 -7.81
C GLU A 202 14.81 5.48 -9.19
N LYS A 203 16.15 5.43 -9.33
CA LYS A 203 16.83 5.68 -10.62
C LYS A 203 16.39 4.69 -11.69
N TYR A 204 16.24 3.41 -11.31
CA TYR A 204 15.76 2.36 -12.20
C TYR A 204 14.34 2.65 -12.67
N PHE A 205 13.43 2.96 -11.74
CA PHE A 205 12.04 3.24 -12.02
C PHE A 205 11.87 4.47 -12.92
N LEU A 206 12.55 5.58 -12.61
CA LEU A 206 12.54 6.79 -13.42
C LEU A 206 13.06 6.52 -14.85
N ARG A 207 14.12 5.70 -15.00
CA ARG A 207 14.63 5.31 -16.32
C ARG A 207 13.61 4.47 -17.10
N LYS A 208 12.94 3.53 -16.43
CA LYS A 208 11.89 2.69 -16.99
C LYS A 208 10.73 3.53 -17.52
N MET A 209 10.24 4.47 -16.70
CA MET A 209 9.18 5.40 -17.08
C MET A 209 9.58 6.30 -18.26
N LYS A 210 10.81 6.86 -18.22
CA LYS A 210 11.34 7.72 -19.28
C LYS A 210 11.45 7.00 -20.64
N LYS A 211 11.66 5.68 -20.63
CA LYS A 211 11.71 4.85 -21.84
C LYS A 211 10.36 4.31 -22.29
N GLY A 212 9.30 4.53 -21.53
CA GLY A 212 7.98 3.98 -21.81
C GLY A 212 7.91 2.45 -21.80
N VAL A 213 8.82 1.77 -21.06
CA VAL A 213 8.88 0.31 -20.99
C VAL A 213 8.45 -0.15 -19.61
N SER A 214 7.24 -0.71 -19.48
CA SER A 214 6.71 -1.20 -18.22
C SER A 214 7.25 -2.58 -17.80
N GLU A 215 7.60 -3.43 -18.77
CA GLU A 215 8.07 -4.81 -18.54
C GLU A 215 9.36 -5.11 -19.32
N PRO A 216 10.53 -4.58 -18.87
CA PRO A 216 11.81 -4.91 -19.51
C PRO A 216 12.10 -6.41 -19.42
N TYR A 217 12.65 -6.99 -20.47
CA TYR A 217 12.98 -8.42 -20.53
C TYR A 217 13.84 -8.89 -19.33
N TYR A 218 14.86 -8.11 -18.98
CA TYR A 218 15.75 -8.44 -17.86
C TYR A 218 15.02 -8.47 -16.51
N GLU A 219 13.97 -7.64 -16.31
CA GLU A 219 13.14 -7.67 -15.11
C GLU A 219 12.38 -9.00 -15.00
N LYS A 220 11.80 -9.47 -16.11
CA LYS A 220 11.12 -10.77 -16.18
C LYS A 220 12.06 -11.93 -15.80
N VAL A 221 13.29 -11.88 -16.30
CA VAL A 221 14.30 -12.91 -16.00
C VAL A 221 14.71 -12.88 -14.53
N ILE A 222 14.96 -11.69 -13.96
CA ILE A 222 15.33 -11.54 -12.55
C ILE A 222 14.20 -11.98 -11.63
N LEU A 223 12.97 -11.53 -11.88
CA LEU A 223 11.82 -11.92 -11.06
C LEU A 223 11.59 -13.42 -11.09
N LYS A 224 11.68 -14.04 -12.28
CA LYS A 224 11.59 -15.50 -12.43
C LYS A 224 12.68 -16.23 -11.66
N ALA A 225 13.92 -15.76 -11.70
CA ALA A 225 15.03 -16.35 -10.95
C ALA A 225 14.85 -16.24 -9.43
N LEU A 226 14.14 -15.20 -8.97
CA LEU A 226 13.78 -14.98 -7.56
C LEU A 226 12.50 -15.73 -7.13
N GLY A 227 11.84 -16.45 -8.05
CA GLY A 227 10.55 -17.11 -7.78
C GLY A 227 9.39 -16.14 -7.55
N ILE A 228 9.51 -14.92 -8.07
CA ILE A 228 8.49 -13.87 -7.91
C ILE A 228 7.66 -13.78 -9.19
N ALA A 229 6.40 -14.16 -9.13
CA ALA A 229 5.45 -13.96 -10.21
C ALA A 229 4.82 -12.57 -10.12
N LYS A 230 4.66 -11.89 -11.25
CA LYS A 230 3.95 -10.62 -11.36
C LYS A 230 2.47 -10.83 -11.73
N LEU A 231 2.21 -11.84 -12.53
CA LEU A 231 0.88 -12.27 -12.95
C LEU A 231 0.67 -13.74 -12.67
N GLU A 232 -0.57 -14.10 -12.43
CA GLU A 232 -1.04 -15.49 -12.36
C GLU A 232 -2.04 -15.68 -13.49
N GLY A 233 -1.93 -16.82 -14.19
CA GLY A 233 -2.96 -17.23 -15.14
C GLY A 233 -4.25 -17.59 -14.42
N PRO A 234 -5.37 -17.77 -15.16
CA PRO A 234 -6.62 -18.24 -14.57
C PRO A 234 -6.37 -19.60 -13.90
N GLY A 235 -6.67 -19.68 -12.60
CA GLY A 235 -6.61 -20.91 -11.84
C GLY A 235 -7.70 -21.89 -12.29
#